data_7286d690eb3550f68a767305e34c9ed7
#
_entry.id   7286d690eb3550f68a767305e34c9ed7
#
_cell.length_a   1.000
_cell.length_b   1.000
_cell.length_c   1.000
_cell.angle_alpha   90.00
_cell.angle_beta   90.00
_cell.angle_gamma   90.00
#
_symmetry.space_group_name_H-M   'P 1'
#
loop_
_entity.id
_entity.type
_entity.pdbx_description
1 polymer ?
#
loop_
_entity_poly.entity_id
_entity_poly.type
_entity_poly.pdbx_seq_one_letter_code
_entity_poly.pdbx_strand_id
1 'polypeptide(L)'
;MRYSALALAFLLVGCGTSTTSLPKIAPAPASSSSSPLPDLQPRLDAIGTLLTDCITRLRGEPVDPADNCVHVLPDVTGVMDEVEKQSSKLPPSAQAGVAEVRRQLTAIAPCEPWFAAGGTSADAALNARCDEAWNALFKGYNAVRNAA
;
A
#
# COMPACT_ATOMS: atom_id res chain seq x y z
N MET A 1 -39.51 22.34 4.82
CA MET A 1 -39.30 23.61 4.11
C MET A 1 -38.79 24.66 5.07
N ARG A 2 -37.50 24.91 5.12
CA ARG A 2 -36.91 26.13 5.73
C ARG A 2 -35.55 26.35 5.05
N TYR A 3 -35.50 27.27 4.13
CA TYR A 3 -34.30 27.77 3.49
C TYR A 3 -33.67 28.82 4.42
N SER A 4 -32.40 28.60 4.81
CA SER A 4 -31.56 29.64 5.43
C SER A 4 -30.49 30.05 4.44
N ALA A 5 -30.65 31.21 3.87
CA ALA A 5 -29.67 31.88 3.04
C ALA A 5 -28.59 32.49 3.96
N LEU A 6 -27.32 32.13 3.73
CA LEU A 6 -26.16 32.78 4.33
C LEU A 6 -25.44 33.60 3.27
N ALA A 7 -25.42 34.90 3.48
CA ALA A 7 -24.79 35.90 2.62
C ALA A 7 -23.26 35.83 2.72
N LEU A 8 -22.57 35.76 1.57
CA LEU A 8 -21.13 35.97 1.46
C LEU A 8 -20.83 37.47 1.40
N ALA A 9 -20.08 37.95 2.37
CA ALA A 9 -19.47 39.27 2.30
C ALA A 9 -18.06 39.15 1.74
N PHE A 10 -17.84 39.68 0.53
CA PHE A 10 -16.52 39.90 -0.05
C PHE A 10 -15.90 41.17 0.51
N LEU A 11 -14.78 41.04 1.21
CA LEU A 11 -13.91 42.17 1.54
C LEU A 11 -12.68 42.10 0.61
N LEU A 12 -12.67 43.02 -0.38
CA LEU A 12 -11.51 43.38 -1.16
C LEU A 12 -10.67 44.39 -0.39
N VAL A 13 -9.46 44.05 -0.01
CA VAL A 13 -8.48 45.02 0.51
C VAL A 13 -7.13 44.81 -0.16
N GLY A 14 -6.72 45.79 -0.96
CA GLY A 14 -5.45 46.46 -0.93
C GLY A 14 -4.28 45.81 -1.66
N CYS A 15 -4.04 46.26 -2.92
CA CYS A 15 -2.73 46.20 -3.56
C CYS A 15 -1.69 47.00 -2.76
N GLY A 16 -0.75 46.27 -2.15
CA GLY A 16 0.51 46.87 -1.66
C GLY A 16 1.67 46.32 -2.48
N THR A 17 2.20 47.15 -3.41
CA THR A 17 3.44 46.83 -4.14
C THR A 17 4.64 47.07 -3.22
N SER A 18 5.06 46.05 -2.49
CA SER A 18 6.37 46.03 -1.83
C SER A 18 7.28 45.12 -2.61
N THR A 19 8.18 45.72 -3.36
CA THR A 19 9.34 45.02 -3.98
C THR A 19 10.32 44.65 -2.88
N THR A 20 10.02 43.55 -2.17
CA THR A 20 10.99 42.93 -1.28
C THR A 20 11.67 41.83 -2.12
N SER A 21 12.96 42.03 -2.36
CA SER A 21 13.83 41.02 -2.96
C SER A 21 13.77 39.75 -2.12
N LEU A 22 13.10 38.72 -2.66
CA LEU A 22 13.07 37.38 -2.07
C LEU A 22 14.50 36.86 -1.95
N PRO A 23 14.94 36.39 -0.77
CA PRO A 23 16.17 35.66 -0.66
C PRO A 23 16.06 34.43 -1.55
N LYS A 24 17.05 34.27 -2.44
CA LYS A 24 17.20 33.08 -3.30
C LYS A 24 17.31 31.87 -2.38
N ILE A 25 16.18 31.18 -2.16
CA ILE A 25 16.15 29.90 -1.44
C ILE A 25 16.95 28.95 -2.33
N ALA A 26 18.14 28.58 -1.90
CA ALA A 26 18.89 27.51 -2.51
C ALA A 26 17.96 26.25 -2.47
N PRO A 27 17.82 25.49 -3.57
CA PRO A 27 17.09 24.25 -3.54
C PRO A 27 17.71 23.40 -2.43
N ALA A 28 16.90 23.01 -1.47
CA ALA A 28 17.30 22.05 -0.45
C ALA A 28 17.87 20.83 -1.19
N PRO A 29 19.02 20.28 -0.77
CA PRO A 29 19.51 19.06 -1.37
C PRO A 29 18.38 18.03 -1.30
N ALA A 30 17.96 17.51 -2.45
CA ALA A 30 17.04 16.39 -2.50
C ALA A 30 17.70 15.27 -1.68
N SER A 31 17.14 15.01 -0.51
CA SER A 31 17.53 13.85 0.29
C SER A 31 17.14 12.64 -0.55
N SER A 32 18.10 12.13 -1.31
CA SER A 32 18.00 10.83 -1.94
C SER A 32 17.95 9.82 -0.79
N SER A 33 16.76 9.52 -0.32
CA SER A 33 16.55 8.39 0.59
C SER A 33 16.90 7.15 -0.22
N SER A 34 18.15 6.73 -0.15
CA SER A 34 18.55 5.44 -0.68
C SER A 34 17.81 4.38 0.13
N SER A 35 17.08 3.51 -0.55
CA SER A 35 16.42 2.35 0.05
C SER A 35 17.43 1.58 0.91
N PRO A 36 17.06 1.15 2.13
CA PRO A 36 17.88 0.26 2.94
C PRO A 36 18.16 -1.09 2.28
N LEU A 37 17.29 -1.53 1.36
CA LEU A 37 17.40 -2.81 0.64
C LEU A 37 17.32 -2.60 -0.89
N PRO A 38 18.27 -1.89 -1.52
CA PRO A 38 18.19 -1.52 -2.93
C PRO A 38 18.11 -2.73 -3.87
N ASP A 39 18.71 -3.85 -3.49
CA ASP A 39 18.71 -5.08 -4.30
C ASP A 39 17.35 -5.79 -4.28
N LEU A 40 16.54 -5.59 -3.26
CA LEU A 40 15.20 -6.18 -3.11
C LEU A 40 14.09 -5.26 -3.59
N GLN A 41 14.32 -3.96 -3.70
CA GLN A 41 13.31 -2.98 -4.04
C GLN A 41 12.55 -3.32 -5.34
N PRO A 42 13.22 -3.67 -6.46
CA PRO A 42 12.51 -4.01 -7.70
C PRO A 42 11.57 -5.21 -7.54
N ARG A 43 11.96 -6.20 -6.72
CA ARG A 43 11.12 -7.36 -6.46
C ARG A 43 9.95 -7.03 -5.54
N LEU A 44 10.18 -6.20 -4.53
CA LEU A 44 9.12 -5.69 -3.67
C LEU A 44 8.09 -4.89 -4.48
N ASP A 45 8.55 -4.07 -5.41
CA ASP A 45 7.66 -3.29 -6.26
C ASP A 45 6.85 -4.16 -7.22
N ALA A 46 7.47 -5.16 -7.85
CA ALA A 46 6.78 -6.09 -8.74
C ALA A 46 5.67 -6.88 -8.01
N ILE A 47 5.96 -7.41 -6.81
CA ILE A 47 4.96 -8.12 -5.99
C ILE A 47 3.89 -7.15 -5.51
N GLY A 48 4.23 -5.91 -5.16
CA GLY A 48 3.27 -4.87 -4.79
C GLY A 48 2.28 -4.55 -5.91
N THR A 49 2.74 -4.54 -7.16
CA THR A 49 1.89 -4.40 -8.35
C THR A 49 0.97 -5.61 -8.48
N LEU A 50 1.51 -6.81 -8.42
CA LEU A 50 0.72 -8.06 -8.49
C LEU A 50 -0.36 -8.12 -7.39
N LEU A 51 -0.04 -7.72 -6.15
CA LEU A 51 -1.02 -7.62 -5.07
C LEU A 51 -2.14 -6.64 -5.40
N THR A 52 -1.83 -5.51 -6.04
CA THR A 52 -2.80 -4.51 -6.47
C THR A 52 -3.72 -5.07 -7.55
N ASP A 53 -3.17 -5.75 -8.53
CA ASP A 53 -3.91 -6.36 -9.63
C ASP A 53 -4.84 -7.46 -9.11
N CYS A 54 -4.36 -8.25 -8.14
CA CYS A 54 -5.19 -9.26 -7.49
C CYS A 54 -6.37 -8.67 -6.70
N ILE A 55 -6.21 -7.51 -6.04
CA ILE A 55 -7.32 -6.80 -5.40
C ILE A 55 -8.35 -6.36 -6.44
N THR A 56 -7.90 -5.83 -7.55
CA THR A 56 -8.76 -5.39 -8.65
C THR A 56 -9.61 -6.54 -9.17
N ARG A 57 -8.99 -7.70 -9.37
CA ARG A 57 -9.68 -8.93 -9.75
C ARG A 57 -10.73 -9.38 -8.71
N LEU A 58 -10.39 -9.33 -7.43
CA LEU A 58 -11.31 -9.69 -6.35
C LEU A 58 -12.54 -8.75 -6.28
N ARG A 59 -12.43 -7.56 -6.85
CA ARG A 59 -13.55 -6.62 -7.00
C ARG A 59 -14.37 -6.84 -8.26
N GLY A 60 -14.07 -7.89 -9.04
CA GLY A 60 -14.79 -8.24 -10.26
C GLY A 60 -14.38 -7.41 -11.48
N GLU A 61 -13.30 -6.66 -11.40
CA GLU A 61 -12.76 -5.94 -12.55
C GLU A 61 -11.92 -6.88 -13.44
N PRO A 62 -11.96 -6.73 -14.77
CA PRO A 62 -11.16 -7.55 -15.65
C PRO A 62 -9.67 -7.22 -15.48
N VAL A 63 -8.90 -8.22 -15.06
CA VAL A 63 -7.43 -8.17 -14.98
C VAL A 63 -6.89 -9.16 -16.00
N ASP A 64 -5.69 -8.90 -16.51
CA ASP A 64 -5.02 -9.81 -17.45
C ASP A 64 -4.99 -11.23 -16.84
N PRO A 65 -5.49 -12.26 -17.55
CA PRO A 65 -5.47 -13.64 -17.07
C PRO A 65 -4.06 -14.17 -16.83
N ALA A 66 -3.01 -13.52 -17.34
CA ALA A 66 -1.62 -13.82 -17.03
C ALA A 66 -1.22 -13.40 -15.62
N ASP A 67 -1.98 -12.48 -14.98
CA ASP A 67 -1.73 -12.06 -13.60
C ASP A 67 -2.15 -13.16 -12.64
N ASN A 68 -1.16 -13.91 -12.23
CA ASN A 68 -1.33 -15.18 -11.57
C ASN A 68 -1.51 -15.00 -10.06
N CYS A 69 -2.70 -14.55 -9.64
CA CYS A 69 -3.04 -14.37 -8.22
C CYS A 69 -2.86 -15.64 -7.39
N VAL A 70 -2.82 -16.80 -8.02
CA VAL A 70 -2.57 -18.10 -7.36
C VAL A 70 -1.16 -18.16 -6.75
N HIS A 71 -0.19 -17.47 -7.35
CA HIS A 71 1.20 -17.47 -6.86
C HIS A 71 1.55 -16.29 -5.96
N VAL A 72 0.65 -15.33 -5.78
CA VAL A 72 0.98 -14.11 -5.04
C VAL A 72 1.37 -14.38 -3.59
N LEU A 73 0.71 -15.30 -2.89
CA LEU A 73 1.04 -15.63 -1.50
C LEU A 73 2.41 -16.33 -1.35
N PRO A 74 2.77 -17.32 -2.17
CA PRO A 74 4.13 -17.84 -2.26
C PRO A 74 5.18 -16.77 -2.55
N ASP A 75 4.90 -15.85 -3.48
CA ASP A 75 5.82 -14.78 -3.84
C ASP A 75 6.04 -13.78 -2.71
N VAL A 76 4.96 -13.37 -2.02
CA VAL A 76 5.06 -12.56 -0.81
C VAL A 76 5.87 -13.29 0.27
N THR A 77 5.61 -14.57 0.47
CA THR A 77 6.37 -15.37 1.45
C THR A 77 7.86 -15.37 1.12
N GLY A 78 8.21 -15.66 -0.13
CA GLY A 78 9.60 -15.73 -0.56
C GLY A 78 10.34 -14.39 -0.44
N VAL A 79 9.71 -13.26 -0.79
CA VAL A 79 10.37 -11.96 -0.63
C VAL A 79 10.49 -11.57 0.85
N MET A 80 9.52 -11.92 1.70
CA MET A 80 9.63 -11.68 3.14
C MET A 80 10.76 -12.49 3.77
N ASP A 81 11.04 -13.71 3.31
CA ASP A 81 12.19 -14.51 3.75
C ASP A 81 13.53 -13.78 3.45
N GLU A 82 13.61 -13.12 2.32
CA GLU A 82 14.81 -12.36 1.94
C GLU A 82 14.94 -11.05 2.73
N VAL A 83 13.82 -10.35 2.95
CA VAL A 83 13.77 -9.15 3.79
C VAL A 83 14.17 -9.47 5.24
N GLU A 84 13.70 -10.58 5.80
CA GLU A 84 14.06 -11.00 7.16
C GLU A 84 15.56 -11.29 7.32
N LYS A 85 16.20 -11.88 6.34
CA LYS A 85 17.66 -12.11 6.34
C LYS A 85 18.46 -10.81 6.42
N GLN A 86 17.86 -9.70 6.02
CA GLN A 86 18.47 -8.37 6.03
C GLN A 86 17.79 -7.42 7.03
N SER A 87 17.00 -7.96 7.96
CA SER A 87 16.18 -7.17 8.90
C SER A 87 16.98 -6.18 9.74
N SER A 88 18.24 -6.50 10.05
CA SER A 88 19.13 -5.59 10.77
C SER A 88 19.41 -4.26 10.05
N LYS A 89 19.19 -4.20 8.74
CA LYS A 89 19.32 -2.97 7.93
C LYS A 89 18.04 -2.12 7.94
N LEU A 90 16.90 -2.71 8.36
CA LEU A 90 15.61 -2.06 8.33
C LEU A 90 15.36 -1.24 9.60
N PRO A 91 14.62 -0.12 9.48
CA PRO A 91 14.15 0.60 10.66
C PRO A 91 13.17 -0.27 11.47
N PRO A 92 13.03 -0.02 12.79
CA PRO A 92 12.16 -0.82 13.66
C PRO A 92 10.70 -0.92 13.18
N SER A 93 10.18 0.14 12.55
CA SER A 93 8.83 0.14 11.97
C SER A 93 8.67 -0.86 10.82
N ALA A 94 9.68 -1.00 9.97
CA ALA A 94 9.67 -1.97 8.88
C ALA A 94 9.82 -3.41 9.41
N GLN A 95 10.65 -3.62 10.44
CA GLN A 95 10.76 -4.93 11.11
C GLN A 95 9.40 -5.36 11.69
N ALA A 96 8.69 -4.44 12.36
CA ALA A 96 7.34 -4.68 12.84
C ALA A 96 6.36 -4.99 11.69
N GLY A 97 6.51 -4.31 10.55
CA GLY A 97 5.75 -4.56 9.34
C GLY A 97 5.96 -5.98 8.79
N VAL A 98 7.20 -6.46 8.78
CA VAL A 98 7.51 -7.84 8.36
C VAL A 98 6.81 -8.87 9.25
N ALA A 99 6.87 -8.69 10.57
CA ALA A 99 6.17 -9.57 11.51
C ALA A 99 4.65 -9.55 11.28
N GLU A 100 4.08 -8.38 10.96
CA GLU A 100 2.67 -8.24 10.61
C GLU A 100 2.33 -8.99 9.32
N VAL A 101 3.13 -8.84 8.25
CA VAL A 101 2.93 -9.58 6.99
C VAL A 101 2.93 -11.09 7.25
N ARG A 102 3.86 -11.60 8.06
CA ARG A 102 3.92 -13.02 8.44
C ARG A 102 2.65 -13.49 9.13
N ARG A 103 2.16 -12.69 10.06
CA ARG A 103 0.90 -13.00 10.75
C ARG A 103 -0.27 -13.07 9.77
N GLN A 104 -0.34 -12.13 8.83
CA GLN A 104 -1.40 -12.09 7.83
C GLN A 104 -1.29 -13.21 6.81
N LEU A 105 -0.09 -13.62 6.40
CA LEU A 105 0.11 -14.80 5.56
C LEU A 105 -0.44 -16.07 6.23
N THR A 106 -0.27 -16.22 7.54
CA THR A 106 -0.86 -17.33 8.29
C THR A 106 -2.40 -17.23 8.36
N ALA A 107 -2.92 -16.03 8.57
CA ALA A 107 -4.36 -15.80 8.68
C ALA A 107 -5.10 -16.00 7.34
N ILE A 108 -4.43 -15.70 6.21
CA ILE A 108 -5.03 -15.79 4.88
C ILE A 108 -4.93 -17.20 4.27
N ALA A 109 -4.05 -18.06 4.75
CA ALA A 109 -3.86 -19.41 4.20
C ALA A 109 -5.18 -20.22 4.08
N PRO A 110 -6.13 -20.16 5.02
CA PRO A 110 -7.45 -20.81 4.87
C PRO A 110 -8.33 -20.21 3.76
N CYS A 111 -7.96 -19.06 3.21
CA CYS A 111 -8.70 -18.38 2.14
C CYS A 111 -8.25 -18.76 0.73
N GLU A 112 -7.27 -19.64 0.58
CA GLU A 112 -6.77 -20.07 -0.73
C GLU A 112 -7.89 -20.57 -1.68
N PRO A 113 -8.86 -21.41 -1.26
CA PRO A 113 -9.98 -21.79 -2.11
C PRO A 113 -10.88 -20.61 -2.50
N TRP A 114 -11.01 -19.62 -1.63
CA TRP A 114 -11.77 -18.40 -1.88
C TRP A 114 -11.10 -17.55 -2.97
N PHE A 115 -9.76 -17.43 -2.95
CA PHE A 115 -9.01 -16.77 -4.02
C PHE A 115 -9.14 -17.50 -5.35
N ALA A 116 -9.03 -18.84 -5.33
CA ALA A 116 -9.19 -19.66 -6.53
C ALA A 116 -10.58 -19.49 -7.16
N ALA A 117 -11.61 -19.25 -6.34
CA ALA A 117 -12.97 -18.96 -6.77
C ALA A 117 -13.21 -17.50 -7.20
N GLY A 118 -12.18 -16.66 -7.26
CA GLY A 118 -12.30 -15.25 -7.66
C GLY A 118 -12.81 -14.33 -6.57
N GLY A 119 -12.58 -14.66 -5.29
CA GLY A 119 -12.91 -13.79 -4.17
C GLY A 119 -14.39 -13.80 -3.76
N THR A 120 -15.14 -14.82 -4.16
CA THR A 120 -16.56 -14.95 -3.82
C THR A 120 -16.89 -16.36 -3.32
N SER A 121 -17.81 -16.42 -2.36
CA SER A 121 -18.36 -17.66 -1.81
C SER A 121 -19.82 -17.45 -1.44
N ALA A 122 -20.59 -18.53 -1.38
CA ALA A 122 -21.94 -18.50 -0.80
C ALA A 122 -21.93 -18.24 0.71
N ASP A 123 -20.80 -18.45 1.38
CA ASP A 123 -20.61 -18.16 2.81
C ASP A 123 -20.17 -16.70 3.00
N ALA A 124 -21.09 -15.86 3.47
CA ALA A 124 -20.85 -14.45 3.73
C ALA A 124 -19.78 -14.22 4.83
N ALA A 125 -19.70 -15.11 5.83
CA ALA A 125 -18.71 -14.99 6.89
C ALA A 125 -17.30 -15.32 6.38
N LEU A 126 -17.17 -16.29 5.47
CA LEU A 126 -15.94 -16.59 4.78
C LEU A 126 -15.49 -15.39 3.92
N ASN A 127 -16.40 -14.82 3.13
CA ASN A 127 -16.11 -13.65 2.32
C ASN A 127 -15.54 -12.50 3.17
N ALA A 128 -16.24 -12.13 4.25
CA ALA A 128 -15.81 -11.03 5.13
C ALA A 128 -14.42 -11.29 5.74
N ARG A 129 -14.20 -12.51 6.25
CA ARG A 129 -12.92 -12.89 6.87
C ARG A 129 -11.76 -12.85 5.87
N CYS A 130 -11.97 -13.37 4.66
CA CYS A 130 -10.91 -13.44 3.65
C CYS A 130 -10.62 -12.07 3.05
N ASP A 131 -11.63 -11.22 2.85
CA ASP A 131 -11.45 -9.83 2.44
C ASP A 131 -10.68 -9.01 3.50
N GLU A 132 -11.02 -9.16 4.78
CA GLU A 132 -10.29 -8.51 5.87
C GLU A 132 -8.82 -8.96 5.93
N ALA A 133 -8.56 -10.27 5.86
CA ALA A 133 -7.20 -10.81 5.89
C ALA A 133 -6.38 -10.32 4.70
N TRP A 134 -6.99 -10.24 3.50
CA TRP A 134 -6.33 -9.70 2.32
C TRP A 134 -5.97 -8.23 2.48
N ASN A 135 -6.91 -7.40 2.91
CA ASN A 135 -6.68 -5.97 3.11
C ASN A 135 -5.58 -5.71 4.15
N ALA A 136 -5.54 -6.52 5.21
CA ALA A 136 -4.49 -6.43 6.24
C ALA A 136 -3.12 -6.86 5.70
N LEU A 137 -3.05 -7.93 4.90
CA LEU A 137 -1.83 -8.36 4.21
C LEU A 137 -1.30 -7.25 3.28
N PHE A 138 -2.16 -6.70 2.43
CA PHE A 138 -1.82 -5.64 1.50
C PHE A 138 -1.27 -4.39 2.20
N LYS A 139 -1.94 -3.97 3.28
CA LYS A 139 -1.49 -2.83 4.09
C LYS A 139 -0.13 -3.09 4.72
N GLY A 140 0.07 -4.26 5.33
CA GLY A 140 1.34 -4.64 5.95
C GLY A 140 2.47 -4.71 4.92
N TYR A 141 2.21 -5.33 3.77
CA TYR A 141 3.16 -5.42 2.68
C TYR A 141 3.63 -4.05 2.17
N ASN A 142 2.69 -3.15 1.90
CA ASN A 142 3.02 -1.80 1.45
C ASN A 142 3.83 -1.01 2.50
N ALA A 143 3.58 -1.22 3.79
CA ALA A 143 4.38 -0.60 4.84
C ALA A 143 5.84 -1.08 4.80
N VAL A 144 6.09 -2.36 4.58
CA VAL A 144 7.45 -2.92 4.40
C VAL A 144 8.09 -2.38 3.14
N ARG A 145 7.40 -2.48 1.99
CA ARG A 145 7.90 -2.02 0.69
C ARG A 145 8.34 -0.56 0.69
N ASN A 146 7.57 0.30 1.34
CA ASN A 146 7.85 1.74 1.39
C ASN A 146 8.98 2.11 2.37
N ALA A 147 9.36 1.21 3.26
CA ALA A 147 10.40 1.42 4.26
C ALA A 147 11.69 0.64 3.96
N ALA A 148 11.65 -0.26 2.99
CA ALA A 148 12.78 -1.05 2.51
C ALA A 148 13.54 -0.30 1.42
#